data_da2dee5bceea66d9246edff1e99562c7
#
_entry.id   da2dee5bceea66d9246edff1e99562c7
#
_cell.length_a   1.000
_cell.length_b   1.000
_cell.length_c   1.000
_cell.angle_alpha   90.00
_cell.angle_beta   90.00
_cell.angle_gamma   90.00
#
_symmetry.space_group_name_H-M   'P 1'
#
loop_
_entity.id
_entity.type
_entity.pdbx_description
1 polymer ?
#
loop_
_entity_poly.entity_id
_entity_poly.type
_entity_poly.pdbx_seq_one_letter_code
_entity_poly.pdbx_strand_id
1 'polypeptide(L)'
;MKLLKKTMQAGLTVIFFGLLATNTVFADNSEGWQFVQENGRTYYKKGDLKETYWRVIDGKYYYFDSLSGEMVVGWQYIPFPSKGSTIGPYPNGMRLEGFPNSEWYYFDKNGVLQEFVGWKTLEIKTKDSVGRKYGEKREDSEDKEEKRYYTNYYFNQNHSLETGWLYDQSNWYYLAKTEINGENYLGGERRAGWINDDLTWYYLDPTTGIMQTGWQYLGNKWYYLRSSGAMATGWYQEGTTWYYLDQPNGDMKTGWQNLGNKWYYLRSSGAMATGWYQEGTTWYYLDQPNGDMKTGWQNLGNKWYYLRSSGAMATGWYQEGTTWYYLDQPNGDMKTGWQNLGNKWYYLRSSGAMATGWYQDGSTWYYLNAGNGDMKTGWFQVNGNWYYAYSSGALAVNTTVDGYSVNYNGEWVR
;
A
#
# COMPACT_ATOMS: atom_id res chain seq x y z
N MET A 1 -2.65 -73.99 30.48
CA MET A 1 -3.71 -73.81 29.49
C MET A 1 -3.13 -73.04 28.32
N LYS A 2 -2.94 -73.69 27.20
CA LYS A 2 -2.22 -73.19 26.00
C LYS A 2 -3.18 -72.37 25.14
N LEU A 3 -2.77 -71.13 24.80
CA LEU A 3 -3.45 -70.35 23.76
C LEU A 3 -2.53 -70.30 22.54
N LEU A 4 -3.03 -70.81 21.41
CA LEU A 4 -2.38 -70.81 20.12
C LEU A 4 -2.32 -69.35 19.54
N LYS A 5 -1.14 -68.95 19.16
CA LYS A 5 -0.93 -67.80 18.23
C LYS A 5 -1.02 -68.32 16.80
N LYS A 6 -1.98 -67.85 16.02
CA LYS A 6 -1.98 -67.94 14.55
C LYS A 6 -1.23 -66.73 13.98
N THR A 7 -0.08 -66.97 13.45
CA THR A 7 0.68 -66.04 12.60
C THR A 7 0.12 -66.10 11.20
N MET A 8 -0.46 -64.98 10.73
CA MET A 8 -0.73 -64.75 9.29
C MET A 8 0.55 -64.19 8.66
N GLN A 9 1.22 -64.93 7.85
CA GLN A 9 2.26 -64.47 6.92
C GLN A 9 1.58 -63.74 5.75
N ALA A 10 1.74 -62.42 5.65
CA ALA A 10 1.48 -61.67 4.43
C ALA A 10 2.73 -61.79 3.55
N GLY A 11 2.57 -62.50 2.47
CA GLY A 11 3.63 -62.65 1.45
C GLY A 11 3.85 -61.33 0.74
N LEU A 12 5.01 -60.72 0.92
CA LEU A 12 5.47 -59.59 0.13
C LEU A 12 6.00 -60.15 -1.21
N THR A 13 5.22 -60.10 -2.28
CA THR A 13 5.74 -60.39 -3.59
C THR A 13 6.41 -59.16 -4.15
N VAL A 14 7.72 -59.09 -4.02
CA VAL A 14 8.57 -58.10 -4.72
C VAL A 14 8.70 -58.60 -6.16
N ILE A 15 8.00 -57.94 -7.09
CA ILE A 15 8.20 -58.19 -8.52
C ILE A 15 9.36 -57.33 -8.99
N PHE A 16 10.51 -57.94 -9.23
CA PHE A 16 11.63 -57.35 -9.97
C PHE A 16 11.21 -57.24 -11.45
N PHE A 17 11.07 -56.00 -11.94
CA PHE A 17 10.95 -55.77 -13.38
C PHE A 17 12.35 -55.72 -14.01
N GLY A 18 12.74 -56.83 -14.58
CA GLY A 18 13.86 -56.86 -15.54
C GLY A 18 13.40 -56.24 -16.87
N LEU A 19 14.25 -55.42 -17.48
CA LEU A 19 14.04 -54.85 -18.83
C LEU A 19 13.96 -55.97 -19.89
N LEU A 20 12.76 -56.47 -20.14
CA LEU A 20 12.38 -57.14 -21.39
C LEU A 20 11.14 -56.40 -21.87
N ALA A 21 11.15 -55.90 -23.11
CA ALA A 21 9.99 -55.31 -23.75
C ALA A 21 8.90 -56.37 -23.91
N THR A 22 8.14 -56.60 -22.84
CA THR A 22 6.97 -57.49 -22.86
C THR A 22 5.72 -56.59 -22.93
N ASN A 23 4.94 -56.75 -23.98
CA ASN A 23 3.60 -56.16 -24.06
C ASN A 23 2.75 -56.76 -22.95
N THR A 24 2.48 -55.96 -21.92
CA THR A 24 1.59 -56.40 -20.83
C THR A 24 0.17 -55.98 -21.14
N VAL A 25 -0.72 -56.97 -21.23
CA VAL A 25 -2.15 -56.77 -21.52
C VAL A 25 -2.92 -56.88 -20.21
N PHE A 26 -3.69 -55.85 -19.87
CA PHE A 26 -4.65 -55.87 -18.78
C PHE A 26 -6.05 -55.99 -19.37
N ALA A 27 -6.78 -57.06 -19.08
CA ALA A 27 -8.09 -57.34 -19.66
C ALA A 27 -9.15 -56.36 -19.14
N ASP A 28 -9.89 -55.75 -20.06
CA ASP A 28 -11.17 -55.09 -19.82
C ASP A 28 -12.27 -55.83 -20.59
N ASN A 29 -13.48 -55.96 -20.01
CA ASN A 29 -14.62 -56.70 -20.54
C ASN A 29 -15.39 -56.01 -21.67
N SER A 30 -14.91 -54.88 -22.20
CA SER A 30 -15.59 -54.12 -23.25
C SER A 30 -15.09 -54.51 -24.65
N GLU A 31 -15.80 -55.42 -25.30
CA GLU A 31 -15.76 -55.71 -26.76
C GLU A 31 -14.34 -55.75 -27.39
N GLY A 32 -13.35 -56.30 -26.69
CA GLY A 32 -11.99 -56.48 -27.21
C GLY A 32 -11.06 -55.30 -27.13
N TRP A 33 -11.43 -54.26 -26.41
CA TRP A 33 -10.53 -53.18 -26.01
C TRP A 33 -9.73 -53.59 -24.77
N GLN A 34 -8.45 -53.18 -24.70
CA GLN A 34 -7.57 -53.54 -23.60
C GLN A 34 -6.46 -52.51 -23.41
N PHE A 35 -5.97 -52.36 -22.17
CA PHE A 35 -4.75 -51.59 -21.90
C PHE A 35 -3.53 -52.38 -22.38
N VAL A 36 -2.67 -51.71 -23.15
CA VAL A 36 -1.44 -52.27 -23.72
C VAL A 36 -0.27 -51.37 -23.41
N GLN A 37 0.82 -51.92 -22.89
CA GLN A 37 2.08 -51.20 -22.74
C GLN A 37 3.00 -51.46 -23.93
N GLU A 38 3.44 -50.40 -24.60
CA GLU A 38 4.37 -50.44 -25.73
C GLU A 38 5.48 -49.40 -25.49
N ASN A 39 6.73 -49.82 -25.42
CA ASN A 39 7.87 -48.93 -25.24
C ASN A 39 7.76 -47.98 -24.00
N GLY A 40 7.26 -48.51 -22.89
CA GLY A 40 7.08 -47.74 -21.65
C GLY A 40 5.86 -46.79 -21.63
N ARG A 41 5.04 -46.81 -22.69
CA ARG A 41 3.83 -45.99 -22.82
C ARG A 41 2.60 -46.88 -22.74
N THR A 42 1.52 -46.40 -22.18
CA THR A 42 0.25 -47.13 -22.03
C THR A 42 -0.76 -46.59 -23.03
N TYR A 43 -1.46 -47.53 -23.70
CA TYR A 43 -2.52 -47.26 -24.69
C TYR A 43 -3.75 -48.07 -24.33
N TYR A 44 -4.95 -47.65 -24.77
CA TYR A 44 -6.15 -48.46 -24.77
C TYR A 44 -6.48 -48.79 -26.23
N LYS A 45 -6.43 -50.06 -26.56
CA LYS A 45 -6.40 -50.54 -27.96
C LYS A 45 -7.38 -51.66 -28.21
N LYS A 46 -7.87 -51.70 -29.47
CA LYS A 46 -8.57 -52.86 -30.07
C LYS A 46 -7.88 -53.18 -31.39
N GLY A 47 -7.08 -54.22 -31.43
CA GLY A 47 -6.17 -54.46 -32.53
C GLY A 47 -5.21 -53.32 -32.77
N ASP A 48 -5.19 -52.74 -33.97
CA ASP A 48 -4.34 -51.60 -34.31
C ASP A 48 -4.98 -50.26 -33.97
N LEU A 49 -6.26 -50.21 -33.58
CA LEU A 49 -6.97 -49.00 -33.22
C LEU A 49 -6.56 -48.57 -31.82
N LYS A 50 -6.18 -47.30 -31.67
CA LYS A 50 -5.89 -46.65 -30.40
C LYS A 50 -7.02 -45.71 -30.01
N GLU A 51 -7.39 -45.70 -28.72
CA GLU A 51 -8.30 -44.71 -28.19
C GLU A 51 -7.59 -43.33 -28.11
N THR A 52 -8.38 -42.28 -28.26
CA THR A 52 -7.92 -40.90 -28.13
C THR A 52 -8.97 -40.09 -27.39
N TYR A 53 -8.57 -38.99 -26.76
CA TYR A 53 -9.42 -38.10 -25.96
C TYR A 53 -9.98 -38.79 -24.70
N TRP A 54 -11.12 -38.28 -24.20
CA TRP A 54 -11.77 -38.78 -23.00
C TRP A 54 -12.43 -40.14 -23.19
N ARG A 55 -12.24 -41.04 -22.24
CA ARG A 55 -12.88 -42.33 -22.19
C ARG A 55 -13.28 -42.75 -20.79
N VAL A 56 -14.45 -43.32 -20.63
CA VAL A 56 -14.86 -44.01 -19.39
C VAL A 56 -14.59 -45.49 -19.54
N ILE A 57 -13.82 -46.06 -18.64
CA ILE A 57 -13.48 -47.47 -18.58
C ILE A 57 -13.72 -47.94 -17.14
N ASP A 58 -14.59 -48.93 -16.95
CA ASP A 58 -15.00 -49.43 -15.64
C ASP A 58 -15.42 -48.32 -14.64
N GLY A 59 -16.17 -47.32 -15.14
CA GLY A 59 -16.65 -46.21 -14.33
C GLY A 59 -15.60 -45.19 -13.98
N LYS A 60 -14.38 -45.28 -14.49
CA LYS A 60 -13.29 -44.33 -14.28
C LYS A 60 -13.01 -43.54 -15.53
N TYR A 61 -12.63 -42.24 -15.37
CA TYR A 61 -12.32 -41.36 -16.47
C TYR A 61 -10.83 -41.40 -16.80
N TYR A 62 -10.53 -41.54 -18.10
CA TYR A 62 -9.18 -41.53 -18.67
C TYR A 62 -9.12 -40.52 -19.80
N TYR A 63 -7.94 -40.03 -20.09
CA TYR A 63 -7.68 -39.26 -21.29
C TYR A 63 -6.49 -39.84 -22.05
N PHE A 64 -6.65 -39.95 -23.37
CA PHE A 64 -5.62 -40.42 -24.26
C PHE A 64 -5.23 -39.28 -25.20
N ASP A 65 -3.93 -39.05 -25.35
CA ASP A 65 -3.40 -38.00 -26.20
C ASP A 65 -3.98 -38.06 -27.62
N SER A 66 -4.42 -36.93 -28.13
CA SER A 66 -5.17 -36.84 -29.39
C SER A 66 -4.38 -37.26 -30.62
N LEU A 67 -3.05 -37.22 -30.57
CA LEU A 67 -2.16 -37.52 -31.68
C LEU A 67 -1.54 -38.92 -31.54
N SER A 68 -1.03 -39.24 -30.38
CA SER A 68 -0.31 -40.49 -30.13
C SER A 68 -1.22 -41.62 -29.61
N GLY A 69 -2.36 -41.27 -28.99
CA GLY A 69 -3.21 -42.20 -28.26
C GLY A 69 -2.60 -42.71 -26.95
N GLU A 70 -1.53 -42.08 -26.46
CA GLU A 70 -0.88 -42.41 -25.19
C GLU A 70 -1.77 -41.99 -24.02
N MET A 71 -1.94 -42.88 -23.03
CA MET A 71 -2.64 -42.59 -21.81
C MET A 71 -1.90 -41.51 -21.01
N VAL A 72 -2.56 -40.43 -20.63
CA VAL A 72 -1.94 -39.32 -19.86
C VAL A 72 -1.93 -39.60 -18.37
N VAL A 73 -0.97 -39.03 -17.67
CA VAL A 73 -0.81 -39.07 -16.20
C VAL A 73 -0.37 -37.69 -15.68
N GLY A 74 -0.60 -37.44 -14.41
CA GLY A 74 -0.23 -36.18 -13.78
C GLY A 74 -1.11 -35.01 -14.23
N TRP A 75 -0.55 -33.77 -14.18
CA TRP A 75 -1.26 -32.59 -14.63
C TRP A 75 -1.36 -32.49 -16.15
N GLN A 76 -2.58 -32.26 -16.65
CA GLN A 76 -2.87 -32.15 -18.08
C GLN A 76 -3.77 -30.95 -18.37
N TYR A 77 -3.36 -30.12 -19.35
CA TYR A 77 -4.18 -29.03 -19.89
C TYR A 77 -4.89 -29.52 -21.14
N ILE A 78 -6.15 -29.91 -20.99
CA ILE A 78 -6.90 -30.64 -22.00
C ILE A 78 -8.33 -30.11 -22.17
N PRO A 79 -8.95 -30.34 -23.34
CA PRO A 79 -10.30 -29.89 -23.62
C PRO A 79 -11.33 -30.43 -22.61
N PHE A 80 -12.25 -29.57 -22.23
CA PHE A 80 -13.39 -29.90 -21.38
C PHE A 80 -14.26 -30.97 -22.05
N PRO A 81 -14.76 -31.99 -21.32
CA PRO A 81 -15.76 -32.92 -21.84
C PRO A 81 -17.03 -32.18 -22.19
N SER A 82 -17.52 -32.25 -23.41
CA SER A 82 -18.71 -31.52 -23.85
C SER A 82 -19.97 -31.94 -23.09
N LYS A 83 -20.76 -30.94 -22.64
CA LYS A 83 -22.06 -31.15 -22.00
C LYS A 83 -22.98 -31.99 -22.91
N GLY A 84 -23.40 -33.19 -22.45
CA GLY A 84 -24.39 -34.01 -23.11
C GLY A 84 -23.85 -35.11 -24.03
N SER A 85 -22.55 -35.22 -24.26
CA SER A 85 -21.95 -36.44 -24.76
C SER A 85 -21.62 -37.37 -23.61
N THR A 86 -21.96 -38.63 -23.66
CA THR A 86 -21.19 -39.66 -22.97
C THR A 86 -19.74 -39.34 -23.23
N ILE A 87 -18.99 -39.07 -22.14
CA ILE A 87 -17.57 -38.72 -22.19
C ILE A 87 -16.91 -39.65 -23.18
N GLY A 88 -16.50 -39.12 -24.29
CA GLY A 88 -15.97 -39.92 -25.34
C GLY A 88 -15.72 -39.11 -26.59
N PRO A 89 -14.95 -39.63 -27.51
CA PRO A 89 -14.34 -38.89 -28.58
C PRO A 89 -15.39 -38.15 -29.40
N TYR A 90 -15.03 -36.99 -29.89
CA TYR A 90 -15.75 -36.40 -31.01
C TYR A 90 -15.74 -37.38 -32.14
N PRO A 91 -16.93 -37.78 -32.68
CA PRO A 91 -16.95 -38.73 -33.78
C PRO A 91 -16.18 -38.14 -34.96
N ASN A 92 -15.25 -38.94 -35.48
CA ASN A 92 -14.56 -38.70 -36.74
C ASN A 92 -13.57 -37.56 -36.83
N GLY A 93 -12.47 -37.61 -36.05
CA GLY A 93 -11.23 -36.94 -36.46
C GLY A 93 -11.33 -35.42 -36.69
N MET A 94 -12.34 -34.72 -36.15
CA MET A 94 -12.39 -33.28 -36.18
C MET A 94 -11.28 -32.73 -35.31
N ARG A 95 -10.21 -32.24 -35.92
CA ARG A 95 -9.31 -31.29 -35.33
C ARG A 95 -10.13 -30.04 -34.99
N LEU A 96 -10.40 -29.87 -33.74
CA LEU A 96 -10.97 -28.63 -33.26
C LEU A 96 -9.80 -27.66 -33.02
N GLU A 97 -9.32 -27.06 -34.10
CA GLU A 97 -8.50 -25.85 -34.01
C GLU A 97 -9.35 -24.77 -33.40
N GLY A 98 -8.99 -24.33 -32.17
CA GLY A 98 -9.62 -23.22 -31.51
C GLY A 98 -10.64 -23.57 -30.42
N PHE A 99 -10.42 -24.62 -29.61
CA PHE A 99 -11.21 -24.75 -28.39
C PHE A 99 -10.79 -23.66 -27.36
N PRO A 100 -11.70 -22.74 -27.02
CA PRO A 100 -11.44 -21.77 -25.97
C PRO A 100 -11.51 -22.37 -24.56
N ASN A 101 -11.72 -23.68 -24.39
CA ASN A 101 -12.13 -24.30 -23.14
C ASN A 101 -11.27 -25.52 -22.75
N SER A 102 -9.94 -25.38 -22.83
CA SER A 102 -9.07 -26.35 -22.17
C SER A 102 -8.87 -25.95 -20.73
N GLU A 103 -8.86 -26.90 -19.82
CA GLU A 103 -8.69 -26.72 -18.39
C GLU A 103 -7.63 -27.67 -17.84
N TRP A 104 -7.11 -27.43 -16.64
CA TRP A 104 -6.16 -28.31 -15.99
C TRP A 104 -6.88 -29.38 -15.18
N TYR A 105 -6.50 -30.66 -15.45
CA TYR A 105 -6.96 -31.87 -14.77
C TYR A 105 -5.78 -32.63 -14.18
N TYR A 106 -6.03 -33.38 -13.12
CA TYR A 106 -5.03 -34.24 -12.51
C TYR A 106 -5.38 -35.71 -12.62
N PHE A 107 -4.49 -36.47 -13.22
CA PHE A 107 -4.61 -37.93 -13.36
C PHE A 107 -3.59 -38.61 -12.44
N ASP A 108 -3.97 -39.70 -11.80
CA ASP A 108 -3.05 -40.48 -10.98
C ASP A 108 -2.04 -41.26 -11.87
N LYS A 109 -1.13 -42.00 -11.21
CA LYS A 109 -0.11 -42.80 -11.91
C LYS A 109 -0.68 -43.92 -12.81
N ASN A 110 -1.93 -44.28 -12.60
CA ASN A 110 -2.64 -45.29 -13.40
C ASN A 110 -3.47 -44.65 -14.53
N GLY A 111 -3.36 -43.36 -14.74
CA GLY A 111 -4.11 -42.60 -15.73
C GLY A 111 -5.57 -42.32 -15.36
N VAL A 112 -5.96 -42.53 -14.10
CA VAL A 112 -7.33 -42.27 -13.64
C VAL A 112 -7.47 -40.81 -13.22
N LEU A 113 -8.46 -40.10 -13.81
CA LEU A 113 -8.82 -38.76 -13.39
C LEU A 113 -9.13 -38.76 -11.89
N GLN A 114 -8.54 -37.80 -11.18
CA GLN A 114 -8.88 -37.56 -9.79
C GLN A 114 -10.06 -36.60 -9.74
N GLU A 115 -11.22 -37.10 -9.39
CA GLU A 115 -12.47 -36.34 -9.31
C GLU A 115 -12.51 -35.46 -8.04
N PHE A 116 -11.53 -34.59 -7.95
CA PHE A 116 -11.44 -33.63 -6.83
C PHE A 116 -12.49 -32.53 -6.95
N VAL A 117 -13.08 -32.12 -5.82
CA VAL A 117 -13.92 -30.93 -5.68
C VAL A 117 -13.52 -30.21 -4.41
N GLY A 118 -13.46 -28.89 -4.48
CA GLY A 118 -13.02 -28.03 -3.36
C GLY A 118 -11.51 -28.10 -3.13
N TRP A 119 -11.10 -27.71 -1.93
CA TRP A 119 -9.69 -27.65 -1.55
C TRP A 119 -9.03 -29.01 -1.45
N LYS A 120 -7.86 -29.13 -2.08
CA LYS A 120 -6.98 -30.31 -2.00
C LYS A 120 -5.54 -29.89 -1.79
N THR A 121 -4.88 -30.55 -0.82
CA THR A 121 -3.43 -30.41 -0.63
C THR A 121 -2.75 -31.50 -1.44
N LEU A 122 -1.96 -31.09 -2.43
CA LEU A 122 -1.21 -31.99 -3.27
C LEU A 122 0.30 -31.79 -3.07
N GLU A 123 1.03 -32.90 -3.18
CA GLU A 123 2.50 -32.87 -3.20
C GLU A 123 2.96 -32.38 -4.56
N ILE A 124 3.84 -31.37 -4.56
CA ILE A 124 4.54 -30.92 -5.75
C ILE A 124 6.04 -31.16 -5.59
N LYS A 125 6.66 -31.64 -6.63
CA LYS A 125 8.11 -31.73 -6.71
C LYS A 125 8.66 -30.39 -7.17
N THR A 126 9.83 -29.98 -6.68
CA THR A 126 10.48 -28.69 -7.02
C THR A 126 10.56 -28.41 -8.52
N LYS A 127 10.58 -29.45 -9.34
CA LYS A 127 10.62 -29.33 -10.80
C LYS A 127 9.25 -29.12 -11.44
N ASP A 128 8.16 -29.29 -10.68
CA ASP A 128 6.79 -29.12 -11.16
C ASP A 128 6.20 -27.76 -10.72
N SER A 129 6.97 -26.95 -9.98
CA SER A 129 6.53 -25.67 -9.46
C SER A 129 6.60 -24.56 -10.51
N VAL A 130 5.60 -23.71 -10.44
CA VAL A 130 5.41 -22.39 -11.05
C VAL A 130 6.37 -22.02 -12.19
N GLY A 131 5.88 -21.94 -13.41
CA GLY A 131 6.61 -21.40 -14.56
C GLY A 131 7.01 -22.40 -15.64
N ARG A 132 6.50 -23.63 -15.57
CA ARG A 132 6.75 -24.61 -16.62
C ARG A 132 5.73 -24.47 -17.76
N LYS A 133 6.25 -24.33 -18.99
CA LYS A 133 5.43 -24.40 -20.21
C LYS A 133 4.83 -25.78 -20.38
N TYR A 134 3.57 -25.83 -20.78
CA TYR A 134 2.96 -27.07 -21.25
C TYR A 134 3.77 -27.65 -22.43
N GLY A 135 4.19 -28.91 -22.30
CA GLY A 135 4.95 -29.62 -23.33
C GLY A 135 6.47 -29.52 -23.24
N GLU A 136 7.05 -28.83 -22.28
CA GLU A 136 8.50 -28.88 -22.03
C GLU A 136 8.93 -30.26 -21.56
N LYS A 137 9.82 -30.91 -22.34
CA LYS A 137 10.43 -32.17 -21.96
C LYS A 137 11.31 -32.02 -20.73
N ARG A 138 11.27 -33.01 -19.85
CA ARG A 138 12.14 -33.12 -18.69
C ARG A 138 13.59 -33.20 -19.16
N GLU A 139 14.40 -32.19 -18.92
CA GLU A 139 15.86 -32.37 -18.96
C GLU A 139 16.26 -33.04 -17.64
N ASP A 140 16.73 -34.28 -17.74
CA ASP A 140 17.30 -35.03 -16.63
C ASP A 140 18.62 -34.38 -16.18
N SER A 141 18.54 -33.38 -15.32
CA SER A 141 19.70 -32.89 -14.58
C SER A 141 19.85 -33.74 -13.33
N GLU A 142 20.91 -34.51 -13.34
CA GLU A 142 21.34 -35.32 -12.21
C GLU A 142 21.57 -34.47 -10.94
N ASP A 143 21.18 -35.06 -9.79
CA ASP A 143 21.60 -34.72 -8.42
C ASP A 143 21.32 -33.32 -7.87
N LYS A 144 20.05 -33.05 -7.56
CA LYS A 144 19.70 -32.24 -6.39
C LYS A 144 18.57 -32.95 -5.63
N GLU A 145 18.72 -33.09 -4.30
CA GLU A 145 17.67 -33.63 -3.43
C GLU A 145 16.31 -33.04 -3.81
N GLU A 146 15.38 -33.87 -4.24
CA GLU A 146 14.00 -33.50 -4.55
C GLU A 146 13.33 -33.03 -3.25
N LYS A 147 13.25 -31.74 -3.02
CA LYS A 147 12.47 -31.19 -1.92
C LYS A 147 10.99 -31.37 -2.27
N ARG A 148 10.25 -32.03 -1.38
CA ARG A 148 8.81 -32.20 -1.49
C ARG A 148 8.13 -31.00 -0.85
N TYR A 149 7.23 -30.37 -1.58
CA TYR A 149 6.40 -29.28 -1.10
C TYR A 149 4.94 -29.71 -1.20
N TYR A 150 4.15 -29.27 -0.23
CA TYR A 150 2.71 -29.43 -0.27
C TYR A 150 2.07 -28.06 -0.48
N THR A 151 1.15 -27.97 -1.40
CA THR A 151 0.39 -26.76 -1.66
C THR A 151 -1.09 -27.04 -1.84
N ASN A 152 -1.91 -26.00 -1.65
CA ASN A 152 -3.35 -26.13 -1.76
C ASN A 152 -3.81 -25.68 -3.14
N TYR A 153 -4.65 -26.51 -3.74
CA TYR A 153 -5.35 -26.27 -4.99
C TYR A 153 -6.86 -26.30 -4.75
N TYR A 154 -7.63 -25.63 -5.59
CA TYR A 154 -9.08 -25.70 -5.56
C TYR A 154 -9.59 -26.26 -6.88
N PHE A 155 -10.47 -27.25 -6.80
CA PHE A 155 -11.10 -27.89 -7.96
C PHE A 155 -12.59 -27.55 -7.98
N ASN A 156 -13.09 -27.18 -9.15
CA ASN A 156 -14.50 -26.87 -9.36
C ASN A 156 -15.34 -28.15 -9.45
N GLN A 157 -16.64 -28.00 -9.69
CA GLN A 157 -17.59 -29.11 -9.79
C GLN A 157 -17.36 -29.99 -11.01
N ASN A 158 -16.55 -29.53 -11.98
CA ASN A 158 -16.16 -30.30 -13.16
C ASN A 158 -14.81 -31.01 -12.95
N HIS A 159 -14.29 -31.04 -11.72
CA HIS A 159 -13.02 -31.64 -11.35
C HIS A 159 -11.79 -30.96 -11.98
N SER A 160 -11.97 -29.76 -12.53
CA SER A 160 -10.89 -28.96 -13.08
C SER A 160 -10.36 -27.94 -12.09
N LEU A 161 -9.11 -27.53 -12.31
CA LEU A 161 -8.39 -26.59 -11.44
C LEU A 161 -8.93 -25.17 -11.60
N GLU A 162 -9.25 -24.51 -10.48
CA GLU A 162 -9.56 -23.10 -10.44
C GLU A 162 -8.28 -22.24 -10.37
N THR A 163 -8.36 -21.03 -10.94
CA THR A 163 -7.25 -20.07 -10.96
C THR A 163 -7.74 -18.64 -10.82
N GLY A 164 -6.86 -17.71 -10.43
CA GLY A 164 -7.23 -16.33 -10.20
C GLY A 164 -7.98 -16.17 -8.87
N TRP A 165 -8.89 -15.22 -8.82
CA TRP A 165 -9.67 -14.92 -7.62
C TRP A 165 -10.76 -15.97 -7.37
N LEU A 166 -10.75 -16.53 -6.17
CA LEU A 166 -11.74 -17.51 -5.70
C LEU A 166 -12.46 -16.96 -4.46
N TYR A 167 -13.80 -16.97 -4.51
CA TYR A 167 -14.64 -16.71 -3.36
C TYR A 167 -15.19 -18.01 -2.80
N ASP A 168 -14.75 -18.40 -1.62
CA ASP A 168 -15.16 -19.63 -0.95
C ASP A 168 -15.40 -19.40 0.54
N GLN A 169 -16.49 -19.93 1.10
CA GLN A 169 -16.88 -19.82 2.50
C GLN A 169 -16.74 -18.38 3.06
N SER A 170 -17.29 -17.40 2.33
CA SER A 170 -17.28 -15.98 2.68
C SER A 170 -15.90 -15.30 2.70
N ASN A 171 -14.89 -15.94 2.12
CA ASN A 171 -13.52 -15.42 2.03
C ASN A 171 -13.02 -15.38 0.59
N TRP A 172 -12.18 -14.40 0.29
CA TRP A 172 -11.48 -14.32 -0.98
C TRP A 172 -10.09 -14.93 -0.86
N TYR A 173 -9.72 -15.70 -1.88
CA TYR A 173 -8.41 -16.32 -2.07
C TYR A 173 -7.89 -15.97 -3.46
N TYR A 174 -6.59 -16.05 -3.63
CA TYR A 174 -5.97 -15.92 -4.95
C TYR A 174 -5.18 -17.17 -5.28
N LEU A 175 -5.54 -17.77 -6.42
CA LEU A 175 -4.89 -18.94 -7.00
C LEU A 175 -4.00 -18.47 -8.15
N ALA A 176 -2.80 -19.01 -8.26
CA ALA A 176 -1.88 -18.61 -9.31
C ALA A 176 -2.54 -18.74 -10.69
N LYS A 177 -2.36 -17.72 -11.54
CA LYS A 177 -2.86 -17.76 -12.92
C LYS A 177 -2.09 -18.81 -13.72
N THR A 178 -2.78 -19.47 -14.64
CA THR A 178 -2.20 -20.48 -15.56
C THR A 178 -1.65 -19.88 -16.85
N GLU A 179 -2.06 -18.64 -17.16
CA GLU A 179 -1.59 -17.92 -18.32
C GLU A 179 -0.69 -16.77 -17.93
N ILE A 180 0.50 -16.71 -18.49
CA ILE A 180 1.47 -15.63 -18.33
C ILE A 180 1.97 -15.24 -19.71
N ASN A 181 1.75 -13.98 -20.12
CA ASN A 181 2.17 -13.46 -21.43
C ASN A 181 1.69 -14.29 -22.65
N GLY A 182 0.48 -14.82 -22.56
CA GLY A 182 -0.11 -15.64 -23.65
C GLY A 182 0.37 -17.10 -23.69
N GLU A 183 1.14 -17.54 -22.68
CA GLU A 183 1.58 -18.92 -22.55
C GLU A 183 0.92 -19.61 -21.36
N ASN A 184 0.51 -20.87 -21.53
CA ASN A 184 -0.12 -21.66 -20.47
C ASN A 184 0.94 -22.34 -19.59
N TYR A 185 0.88 -22.07 -18.30
CA TYR A 185 1.71 -22.71 -17.28
C TYR A 185 0.81 -23.42 -16.27
N LEU A 186 1.32 -24.44 -15.60
CA LEU A 186 0.64 -25.00 -14.46
C LEU A 186 0.65 -23.94 -13.33
N GLY A 187 -0.55 -23.49 -12.96
CA GLY A 187 -0.80 -22.56 -11.86
C GLY A 187 -1.76 -23.18 -10.84
N GLY A 188 -2.63 -22.37 -10.27
CA GLY A 188 -3.69 -22.79 -9.34
C GLY A 188 -3.25 -22.96 -7.90
N GLU A 189 -1.96 -22.78 -7.57
CA GLU A 189 -1.51 -22.81 -6.18
C GLU A 189 -2.09 -21.63 -5.40
N ARG A 190 -2.62 -21.90 -4.23
CA ARG A 190 -3.06 -20.87 -3.31
C ARG A 190 -1.91 -19.93 -2.94
N ARG A 191 -2.06 -18.66 -3.24
CA ARG A 191 -1.09 -17.63 -2.91
C ARG A 191 -1.25 -17.13 -1.48
N ALA A 192 -0.16 -16.55 -0.95
CA ALA A 192 -0.09 -15.95 0.38
C ALA A 192 0.89 -14.78 0.36
N GLY A 193 0.75 -13.85 1.32
CA GLY A 193 1.55 -12.62 1.36
C GLY A 193 1.11 -11.59 0.31
N TRP A 194 2.02 -10.72 -0.08
CA TRP A 194 1.76 -9.71 -1.10
C TRP A 194 1.65 -10.32 -2.50
N ILE A 195 0.58 -9.96 -3.19
CA ILE A 195 0.39 -10.28 -4.60
C ILE A 195 0.10 -9.02 -5.40
N ASN A 196 0.53 -9.01 -6.66
CA ASN A 196 0.16 -7.98 -7.63
C ASN A 196 -0.72 -8.63 -8.71
N ASP A 197 -1.92 -8.11 -8.88
CA ASP A 197 -2.85 -8.53 -9.92
C ASP A 197 -3.30 -7.29 -10.70
N ASP A 198 -2.96 -7.23 -11.97
CA ASP A 198 -3.23 -6.11 -12.89
C ASP A 198 -2.87 -4.74 -12.29
N LEU A 199 -1.59 -4.60 -11.86
CA LEU A 199 -1.00 -3.40 -11.25
C LEU A 199 -1.62 -3.00 -9.90
N THR A 200 -2.48 -3.84 -9.31
CA THR A 200 -3.08 -3.64 -8.00
C THR A 200 -2.48 -4.60 -6.99
N TRP A 201 -2.04 -4.08 -5.86
CA TRP A 201 -1.49 -4.88 -4.78
C TRP A 201 -2.58 -5.31 -3.80
N TYR A 202 -2.48 -6.57 -3.37
CA TYR A 202 -3.33 -7.21 -2.37
C TYR A 202 -2.46 -7.93 -1.36
N TYR A 203 -2.98 -8.16 -0.17
CA TYR A 203 -2.30 -8.96 0.84
C TYR A 203 -3.17 -10.12 1.29
N LEU A 204 -2.61 -11.31 1.22
CA LEU A 204 -3.23 -12.56 1.62
C LEU A 204 -2.58 -13.05 2.90
N ASP A 205 -3.36 -13.47 3.89
CA ASP A 205 -2.84 -13.99 5.14
C ASP A 205 -1.85 -15.14 4.89
N PRO A 206 -0.64 -15.11 5.46
CA PRO A 206 0.39 -16.10 5.16
C PRO A 206 0.00 -17.54 5.52
N THR A 207 -0.86 -17.72 6.51
CA THR A 207 -1.28 -19.04 6.99
C THR A 207 -2.50 -19.56 6.26
N THR A 208 -3.54 -18.73 6.18
CA THR A 208 -4.84 -19.12 5.64
C THR A 208 -4.99 -18.85 4.15
N GLY A 209 -4.23 -17.90 3.59
CA GLY A 209 -4.38 -17.41 2.22
C GLY A 209 -5.57 -16.48 2.03
N ILE A 210 -6.28 -16.12 3.09
CA ILE A 210 -7.46 -15.23 3.02
C ILE A 210 -7.02 -13.80 2.72
N MET A 211 -7.68 -13.17 1.76
CA MET A 211 -7.47 -11.77 1.41
C MET A 211 -7.78 -10.85 2.59
N GLN A 212 -6.83 -9.98 2.94
CA GLN A 212 -6.96 -9.06 4.04
C GLN A 212 -7.58 -7.73 3.58
N THR A 213 -8.24 -7.04 4.53
CA THR A 213 -8.84 -5.70 4.36
C THR A 213 -8.58 -4.85 5.59
N GLY A 214 -8.76 -3.52 5.47
CA GLY A 214 -8.53 -2.58 6.57
C GLY A 214 -7.05 -2.35 6.85
N TRP A 215 -6.75 -1.83 8.05
CA TRP A 215 -5.39 -1.54 8.47
C TRP A 215 -4.61 -2.81 8.76
N GLN A 216 -3.41 -2.93 8.17
CA GLN A 216 -2.49 -4.06 8.35
C GLN A 216 -1.10 -3.54 8.76
N TYR A 217 -0.52 -4.14 9.79
CA TYR A 217 0.85 -3.87 10.21
C TYR A 217 1.79 -4.96 9.72
N LEU A 218 2.54 -4.69 8.65
CA LEU A 218 3.32 -5.68 7.92
C LEU A 218 4.76 -5.19 7.76
N GLY A 219 5.73 -5.97 8.19
CA GLY A 219 7.15 -5.62 8.07
C GLY A 219 7.49 -4.26 8.72
N ASN A 220 6.98 -3.99 9.92
CA ASN A 220 7.14 -2.74 10.68
C ASN A 220 6.56 -1.49 10.00
N LYS A 221 5.58 -1.66 9.08
CA LYS A 221 4.90 -0.58 8.39
C LYS A 221 3.39 -0.81 8.41
N TRP A 222 2.63 0.28 8.46
CA TRP A 222 1.19 0.24 8.32
C TRP A 222 0.77 0.42 6.86
N TYR A 223 -0.22 -0.38 6.45
CA TYR A 223 -0.86 -0.33 5.14
C TYR A 223 -2.37 -0.30 5.32
N TYR A 224 -3.08 0.29 4.39
CA TYR A 224 -4.53 0.19 4.35
C TYR A 224 -4.99 -0.56 3.10
N LEU A 225 -5.75 -1.63 3.31
CA LEU A 225 -6.36 -2.42 2.26
C LEU A 225 -7.86 -2.08 2.20
N ARG A 226 -8.33 -1.65 1.05
CA ARG A 226 -9.74 -1.27 0.85
C ARG A 226 -10.66 -2.47 1.09
N SER A 227 -11.96 -2.25 1.16
CA SER A 227 -12.95 -3.35 1.24
C SER A 227 -12.88 -4.33 0.06
N SER A 228 -12.36 -3.87 -1.08
CA SER A 228 -12.06 -4.72 -2.25
C SER A 228 -10.77 -5.54 -2.10
N GLY A 229 -10.02 -5.39 -1.01
CA GLY A 229 -8.68 -5.93 -0.81
C GLY A 229 -7.55 -5.08 -1.42
N ALA A 230 -7.85 -4.17 -2.33
CA ALA A 230 -6.85 -3.35 -3.02
C ALA A 230 -6.09 -2.45 -2.05
N MET A 231 -4.75 -2.45 -2.12
CA MET A 231 -3.89 -1.56 -1.34
C MET A 231 -4.16 -0.09 -1.70
N ALA A 232 -4.41 0.72 -0.68
CA ALA A 232 -4.58 2.15 -0.86
C ALA A 232 -3.23 2.87 -0.98
N THR A 233 -3.20 3.92 -1.79
CA THR A 233 -2.06 4.83 -1.94
C THR A 233 -2.56 6.28 -1.98
N GLY A 234 -1.69 7.24 -1.68
CA GLY A 234 -2.04 8.65 -1.64
C GLY A 234 -2.84 9.01 -0.38
N TRP A 235 -3.62 10.07 -0.49
CA TRP A 235 -4.48 10.51 0.61
C TRP A 235 -5.64 9.54 0.83
N TYR A 236 -5.80 9.12 2.07
CA TYR A 236 -6.89 8.27 2.54
C TYR A 236 -7.59 8.90 3.72
N GLN A 237 -8.93 8.91 3.70
CA GLN A 237 -9.74 9.44 4.78
C GLN A 237 -10.54 8.32 5.47
N GLU A 238 -10.42 8.26 6.79
CA GLU A 238 -11.23 7.41 7.64
C GLU A 238 -11.99 8.27 8.65
N GLY A 239 -13.32 8.30 8.52
CA GLY A 239 -14.14 9.24 9.27
C GLY A 239 -13.74 10.69 8.97
N THR A 240 -13.28 11.41 9.99
CA THR A 240 -12.80 12.80 9.87
C THR A 240 -11.28 12.89 9.78
N THR A 241 -10.57 11.78 9.86
CA THR A 241 -9.11 11.73 9.93
C THR A 241 -8.50 11.41 8.57
N TRP A 242 -7.51 12.19 8.16
CA TRP A 242 -6.75 11.97 6.95
C TRP A 242 -5.41 11.30 7.26
N TYR A 243 -5.02 10.40 6.36
CA TYR A 243 -3.74 9.70 6.35
C TYR A 243 -3.09 9.83 4.98
N TYR A 244 -1.79 9.71 4.90
CA TYR A 244 -1.08 9.62 3.63
C TYR A 244 -0.33 8.30 3.52
N LEU A 245 -0.67 7.56 2.48
CA LEU A 245 -0.09 6.26 2.13
C LEU A 245 0.85 6.47 0.95
N ASP A 246 2.09 6.05 1.07
CA ASP A 246 3.14 6.32 0.09
C ASP A 246 2.78 5.88 -1.33
N GLN A 247 3.27 6.58 -2.30
CA GLN A 247 3.17 6.20 -3.71
C GLN A 247 4.59 5.88 -4.22
N PRO A 248 4.82 4.65 -4.73
CA PRO A 248 3.89 3.55 -5.02
C PRO A 248 3.77 2.47 -3.93
N ASN A 249 4.45 2.60 -2.79
CA ASN A 249 4.67 1.50 -1.85
C ASN A 249 3.49 1.20 -0.91
N GLY A 250 2.55 2.15 -0.73
CA GLY A 250 1.37 2.00 0.13
C GLY A 250 1.62 2.13 1.63
N ASP A 251 2.86 2.29 2.10
CA ASP A 251 3.16 2.42 3.53
C ASP A 251 2.71 3.79 4.09
N MET A 252 2.08 3.76 5.25
CA MET A 252 1.61 4.95 5.95
C MET A 252 2.76 5.86 6.35
N LYS A 253 2.69 7.13 5.97
CA LYS A 253 3.70 8.14 6.32
C LYS A 253 3.42 8.79 7.67
N THR A 254 4.50 9.26 8.31
CA THR A 254 4.47 10.02 9.55
C THR A 254 5.48 11.17 9.47
N GLY A 255 5.37 12.15 10.36
CA GLY A 255 6.23 13.34 10.38
C GLY A 255 5.94 14.31 9.24
N TRP A 256 6.90 15.20 8.98
CA TRP A 256 6.78 16.20 7.92
C TRP A 256 6.86 15.58 6.52
N GLN A 257 5.87 15.89 5.67
CA GLN A 257 5.78 15.42 4.29
C GLN A 257 5.58 16.61 3.34
N ASN A 258 6.39 16.69 2.29
CA ASN A 258 6.17 17.62 1.18
C ASN A 258 5.41 16.90 0.06
N LEU A 259 4.15 17.26 -0.12
CA LEU A 259 3.25 16.62 -1.06
C LEU A 259 2.67 17.67 -2.01
N GLY A 260 3.05 17.62 -3.27
CA GLY A 260 2.61 18.60 -4.27
C GLY A 260 3.00 20.04 -3.94
N ASN A 261 4.23 20.26 -3.49
CA ASN A 261 4.79 21.56 -3.08
C ASN A 261 4.13 22.17 -1.83
N LYS A 262 3.40 21.39 -1.05
CA LYS A 262 2.83 21.77 0.24
C LYS A 262 3.37 20.88 1.34
N TRP A 263 3.65 21.47 2.50
CA TRP A 263 4.08 20.73 3.67
C TRP A 263 2.89 20.34 4.54
N TYR A 264 2.91 19.10 5.02
CA TYR A 264 1.93 18.53 5.95
C TYR A 264 2.67 17.87 7.10
N TYR A 265 2.06 17.82 8.25
CA TYR A 265 2.56 17.03 9.36
C TYR A 265 1.61 15.89 9.68
N LEU A 266 2.14 14.66 9.62
CA LEU A 266 1.43 13.43 9.97
C LEU A 266 1.93 12.97 11.33
N ARG A 267 1.02 12.83 12.29
CA ARG A 267 1.35 12.41 13.65
C ARG A 267 1.96 11.01 13.66
N SER A 268 2.53 10.56 14.78
CA SER A 268 3.03 9.18 14.94
C SER A 268 1.96 8.11 14.69
N SER A 269 0.68 8.46 14.87
CA SER A 269 -0.47 7.63 14.51
C SER A 269 -0.77 7.60 13.00
N GLY A 270 -0.06 8.38 12.17
CA GLY A 270 -0.36 8.62 10.76
C GLY A 270 -1.40 9.73 10.51
N ALA A 271 -2.16 10.14 11.52
CA ALA A 271 -3.21 11.14 11.39
C ALA A 271 -2.64 12.51 11.00
N MET A 272 -3.20 13.15 9.96
CA MET A 272 -2.85 14.50 9.55
C MET A 272 -3.16 15.51 10.65
N ALA A 273 -2.17 16.34 10.99
CA ALA A 273 -2.36 17.42 11.94
C ALA A 273 -3.02 18.63 11.26
N THR A 274 -3.86 19.34 12.01
CA THR A 274 -4.47 20.62 11.62
C THR A 274 -4.41 21.60 12.81
N GLY A 275 -4.50 22.90 12.52
CA GLY A 275 -4.39 23.95 13.54
C GLY A 275 -2.98 24.17 14.02
N TRP A 276 -2.83 24.69 15.23
CA TRP A 276 -1.52 24.91 15.85
C TRP A 276 -0.84 23.58 16.20
N TYR A 277 0.39 23.45 15.74
CA TYR A 277 1.26 22.31 16.02
C TYR A 277 2.60 22.78 16.57
N GLN A 278 3.07 22.15 17.63
CA GLN A 278 4.35 22.47 18.26
C GLN A 278 5.33 21.31 18.10
N GLU A 279 6.52 21.62 17.60
CA GLU A 279 7.65 20.71 17.55
C GLU A 279 8.83 21.33 18.33
N GLY A 280 9.20 20.68 19.42
CA GLY A 280 10.17 21.27 20.37
C GLY A 280 9.67 22.62 20.90
N THR A 281 10.40 23.69 20.63
CA THR A 281 10.02 25.06 21.01
C THR A 281 9.36 25.84 19.88
N THR A 282 9.24 25.26 18.71
CA THR A 282 8.76 25.93 17.49
C THR A 282 7.29 25.63 17.25
N TRP A 283 6.51 26.69 17.00
CA TRP A 283 5.12 26.57 16.62
C TRP A 283 4.94 26.71 15.09
N TYR A 284 4.01 25.93 14.54
CA TYR A 284 3.57 25.94 13.16
C TYR A 284 2.05 26.03 13.12
N TYR A 285 1.50 26.54 12.02
CA TYR A 285 0.07 26.49 11.79
C TYR A 285 -0.24 25.69 10.52
N LEU A 286 -1.04 24.65 10.70
CA LEU A 286 -1.50 23.76 9.65
C LEU A 286 -2.96 24.09 9.34
N ASP A 287 -3.27 24.37 8.10
CA ASP A 287 -4.59 24.86 7.69
C ASP A 287 -5.75 23.98 8.16
N GLN A 288 -6.88 24.57 8.41
CA GLN A 288 -8.12 23.84 8.67
C GLN A 288 -9.09 24.12 7.53
N PRO A 289 -9.58 23.06 6.81
CA PRO A 289 -9.47 21.62 7.06
C PRO A 289 -8.34 20.91 6.30
N ASN A 290 -7.53 21.62 5.50
CA ASN A 290 -6.69 21.03 4.46
C ASN A 290 -5.36 20.44 4.99
N GLY A 291 -4.90 20.86 6.18
CA GLY A 291 -3.67 20.37 6.80
C GLY A 291 -2.37 20.97 6.23
N ASP A 292 -2.41 21.79 5.19
CA ASP A 292 -1.21 22.38 4.60
C ASP A 292 -0.59 23.45 5.52
N MET A 293 0.72 23.42 5.69
CA MET A 293 1.48 24.37 6.51
C MET A 293 1.38 25.79 5.94
N LYS A 294 0.96 26.73 6.77
CA LYS A 294 0.87 28.16 6.41
C LYS A 294 2.19 28.88 6.58
N THR A 295 2.36 29.94 5.80
CA THR A 295 3.49 30.88 5.84
C THR A 295 2.99 32.31 5.67
N GLY A 296 3.79 33.30 6.03
CA GLY A 296 3.43 34.71 5.95
C GLY A 296 2.45 35.15 7.06
N TRP A 297 1.79 36.28 6.83
CA TRP A 297 0.82 36.81 7.78
C TRP A 297 -0.48 36.00 7.77
N GLN A 298 -0.92 35.59 8.96
CA GLN A 298 -2.15 34.84 9.17
C GLN A 298 -3.01 35.52 10.25
N ASN A 299 -4.31 35.69 9.95
CA ASN A 299 -5.28 36.12 10.95
C ASN A 299 -6.00 34.88 11.50
N LEU A 300 -5.73 34.53 12.73
CA LEU A 300 -6.22 33.32 13.38
C LEU A 300 -6.92 33.70 14.70
N GLY A 301 -8.25 33.56 14.72
CA GLY A 301 -9.03 33.91 15.89
C GLY A 301 -8.97 35.40 16.25
N ASN A 302 -9.03 36.29 15.25
CA ASN A 302 -8.93 37.74 15.37
C ASN A 302 -7.56 38.26 15.87
N LYS A 303 -6.53 37.43 15.79
CA LYS A 303 -5.15 37.80 16.08
C LYS A 303 -4.28 37.57 14.87
N TRP A 304 -3.34 38.47 14.61
CA TRP A 304 -2.38 38.34 13.54
C TRP A 304 -1.11 37.66 14.03
N TYR A 305 -0.60 36.74 13.23
CA TYR A 305 0.65 36.02 13.44
C TYR A 305 1.48 36.09 12.17
N TYR A 306 2.77 36.01 12.29
CA TYR A 306 3.66 35.85 11.14
C TYR A 306 4.36 34.50 11.20
N LEU A 307 4.16 33.72 10.14
CA LEU A 307 4.81 32.42 9.96
C LEU A 307 5.91 32.56 8.92
N ARG A 308 7.14 32.25 9.29
CA ARG A 308 8.31 32.38 8.42
C ARG A 308 8.16 31.48 7.18
N SER A 309 9.03 31.62 6.18
CA SER A 309 9.06 30.75 5.01
C SER A 309 9.28 29.27 5.37
N SER A 310 9.91 28.99 6.50
CA SER A 310 10.04 27.66 7.08
C SER A 310 8.76 27.14 7.76
N GLY A 311 7.69 27.92 7.84
CA GLY A 311 6.48 27.66 8.63
C GLY A 311 6.57 28.04 10.10
N ALA A 312 7.77 28.29 10.63
CA ALA A 312 7.98 28.60 12.05
C ALA A 312 7.33 29.93 12.42
N MET A 313 6.54 29.95 13.51
CA MET A 313 5.95 31.16 14.06
C MET A 313 7.04 32.13 14.53
N ALA A 314 6.97 33.37 14.10
CA ALA A 314 7.86 34.43 14.55
C ALA A 314 7.40 34.95 15.90
N THR A 315 8.37 35.34 16.74
CA THR A 315 8.17 36.05 18.03
C THR A 315 9.18 37.17 18.15
N GLY A 316 8.88 38.16 18.98
CA GLY A 316 9.73 39.35 19.18
C GLY A 316 9.64 40.32 18.01
N TRP A 317 10.71 41.13 17.86
CA TRP A 317 10.77 42.09 16.76
C TRP A 317 10.91 41.38 15.40
N TYR A 318 10.04 41.74 14.45
CA TYR A 318 10.03 41.27 13.08
C TYR A 318 10.04 42.45 12.12
N GLN A 319 10.88 42.40 11.11
CA GLN A 319 10.98 43.42 10.06
C GLN A 319 10.53 42.88 8.72
N GLU A 320 9.62 43.61 8.08
CA GLU A 320 9.20 43.37 6.71
C GLU A 320 9.43 44.62 5.86
N GLY A 321 10.35 44.55 4.93
CA GLY A 321 10.83 45.74 4.21
C GLY A 321 11.44 46.75 5.17
N THR A 322 10.86 47.93 5.23
CA THR A 322 11.30 49.03 6.17
C THR A 322 10.45 49.09 7.44
N THR A 323 9.41 48.25 7.56
CA THR A 323 8.44 48.28 8.64
C THR A 323 8.78 47.28 9.72
N TRP A 324 8.77 47.70 10.97
CA TRP A 324 8.93 46.84 12.12
C TRP A 324 7.60 46.55 12.79
N TYR A 325 7.47 45.28 13.24
CA TYR A 325 6.34 44.73 14.00
C TYR A 325 6.86 44.08 15.28
N TYR A 326 6.02 43.98 16.29
CA TYR A 326 6.35 43.22 17.49
C TYR A 326 5.33 42.10 17.68
N LEU A 327 5.84 40.88 17.71
CA LEU A 327 5.08 39.64 17.90
C LEU A 327 5.33 39.16 19.32
N ASP A 328 4.27 38.94 20.08
CA ASP A 328 4.35 38.64 21.51
C ASP A 328 5.26 37.43 21.81
N GLN A 329 5.87 37.46 22.96
CA GLN A 329 6.62 36.32 23.50
C GLN A 329 5.92 35.80 24.75
N PRO A 330 5.46 34.51 24.79
CA PRO A 330 5.71 33.42 23.86
C PRO A 330 4.61 33.16 22.80
N ASN A 331 3.56 33.97 22.75
CA ASN A 331 2.31 33.64 22.04
C ASN A 331 2.35 33.91 20.53
N GLY A 332 3.25 34.76 20.05
CA GLY A 332 3.41 35.08 18.62
C GLY A 332 2.38 36.06 18.05
N ASP A 333 1.36 36.48 18.82
CA ASP A 333 0.35 37.42 18.33
C ASP A 333 0.93 38.85 18.19
N MET A 334 0.60 39.48 17.06
CA MET A 334 1.03 40.85 16.74
C MET A 334 0.46 41.86 17.75
N LYS A 335 1.34 42.67 18.33
CA LYS A 335 0.95 43.70 19.27
C LYS A 335 0.60 45.03 18.59
N THR A 336 -0.28 45.78 19.20
CA THR A 336 -0.70 47.13 18.81
C THR A 336 -0.75 48.03 20.04
N GLY A 337 -0.75 49.37 19.83
CA GLY A 337 -0.75 50.35 20.90
C GLY A 337 0.61 50.49 21.61
N TRP A 338 0.60 51.11 22.79
CA TRP A 338 1.81 51.31 23.60
C TRP A 338 2.32 50.01 24.20
N GLN A 339 3.60 49.73 23.98
CA GLN A 339 4.28 48.54 24.50
C GLN A 339 5.57 48.93 25.23
N ASN A 340 5.75 48.39 26.43
CA ASN A 340 7.02 48.49 27.16
C ASN A 340 7.84 47.22 26.91
N LEU A 341 8.90 47.37 26.15
CA LEU A 341 9.74 46.24 25.73
C LEU A 341 11.20 46.50 26.14
N GLY A 342 11.68 45.75 27.11
CA GLY A 342 13.04 45.94 27.64
C GLY A 342 13.27 47.33 28.26
N ASN A 343 12.33 47.80 29.06
CA ASN A 343 12.35 49.12 29.72
C ASN A 343 12.31 50.33 28.76
N LYS A 344 11.90 50.11 27.51
CA LYS A 344 11.67 51.14 26.52
C LYS A 344 10.24 51.11 26.05
N TRP A 345 9.63 52.26 25.82
CA TRP A 345 8.30 52.39 25.31
C TRP A 345 8.33 52.55 23.79
N TYR A 346 7.42 51.82 23.10
CA TYR A 346 7.19 51.87 21.67
C TYR A 346 5.70 52.01 21.40
N TYR A 347 5.34 52.62 20.31
CA TYR A 347 3.97 52.65 19.85
C TYR A 347 3.81 51.84 18.56
N LEU A 348 2.93 50.86 18.58
CA LEU A 348 2.61 50.03 17.43
C LEU A 348 1.21 50.45 16.92
N ARG A 349 1.12 50.87 15.67
CA ARG A 349 -0.11 51.35 15.05
C ARG A 349 -1.17 50.22 15.04
N SER A 350 -2.44 50.53 14.74
CA SER A 350 -3.50 49.52 14.55
C SER A 350 -3.17 48.47 13.51
N SER A 351 -2.32 48.82 12.53
CA SER A 351 -1.76 47.89 11.54
C SER A 351 -0.64 46.98 12.07
N GLY A 352 -0.21 47.17 13.34
CA GLY A 352 0.97 46.54 13.93
C GLY A 352 2.29 47.25 13.65
N ALA A 353 2.33 48.16 12.66
CA ALA A 353 3.54 48.84 12.26
C ALA A 353 4.08 49.77 13.38
N MET A 354 5.38 49.64 13.70
CA MET A 354 6.04 50.50 14.67
C MET A 354 6.03 51.95 14.19
N ALA A 355 5.57 52.86 15.04
CA ALA A 355 5.60 54.28 14.77
C ALA A 355 7.03 54.85 15.03
N THR A 356 7.42 55.82 14.23
CA THR A 356 8.63 56.62 14.39
C THR A 356 8.33 58.07 14.15
N GLY A 357 9.16 58.98 14.67
CA GLY A 357 8.96 60.42 14.55
C GLY A 357 7.88 60.94 15.51
N TRP A 358 7.29 62.07 15.14
CA TRP A 358 6.21 62.68 15.92
C TRP A 358 4.94 61.83 15.85
N TYR A 359 4.38 61.56 17.03
CA TYR A 359 3.14 60.79 17.17
C TYR A 359 2.21 61.47 18.16
N GLN A 360 0.95 61.62 17.79
CA GLN A 360 -0.07 62.22 18.67
C GLN A 360 -1.03 61.10 19.15
N ASP A 361 -1.19 61.02 20.47
CA ASP A 361 -2.18 60.16 21.12
C ASP A 361 -3.15 61.00 21.90
N GLY A 362 -4.39 61.09 21.45
CA GLY A 362 -5.36 62.05 21.94
C GLY A 362 -4.89 63.50 21.73
N SER A 363 -4.74 64.24 22.81
CA SER A 363 -4.21 65.60 22.79
C SER A 363 -2.70 65.73 23.08
N THR A 364 -2.04 64.58 23.32
CA THR A 364 -0.65 64.55 23.79
C THR A 364 0.29 64.16 22.64
N TRP A 365 1.36 64.91 22.46
CA TRP A 365 2.41 64.60 21.51
C TRP A 365 3.55 63.84 22.17
N TYR A 366 4.09 62.91 21.41
CA TYR A 366 5.24 62.06 21.75
C TYR A 366 6.24 62.11 20.60
N TYR A 367 7.51 61.88 20.88
CA TYR A 367 8.51 61.65 19.84
C TYR A 367 9.10 60.25 19.96
N LEU A 368 8.93 59.48 18.92
CA LEU A 368 9.45 58.14 18.77
C LEU A 368 10.70 58.20 17.91
N ASN A 369 11.84 57.69 18.40
CA ASN A 369 13.13 57.79 17.75
C ASN A 369 13.04 57.32 16.28
N ALA A 370 13.52 58.14 15.36
CA ALA A 370 13.42 57.84 13.94
C ALA A 370 14.17 56.56 13.51
N GLY A 371 15.25 56.19 14.24
CA GLY A 371 16.05 55.02 13.90
C GLY A 371 15.53 53.71 14.49
N ASN A 372 15.01 53.71 15.70
CA ASN A 372 14.68 52.48 16.44
C ASN A 372 13.32 52.48 17.11
N GLY A 373 12.54 53.58 17.00
CA GLY A 373 11.14 53.66 17.46
C GLY A 373 10.96 53.81 18.96
N ASP A 374 12.00 53.83 19.78
CA ASP A 374 11.87 54.03 21.24
C ASP A 374 11.42 55.45 21.57
N MET A 375 10.50 55.60 22.53
CA MET A 375 9.96 56.86 22.99
C MET A 375 11.06 57.71 23.67
N LYS A 376 11.19 58.96 23.24
CA LYS A 376 12.10 59.93 23.84
C LYS A 376 11.57 60.48 25.15
N THR A 377 12.49 60.69 26.11
CA THR A 377 12.26 61.38 27.36
C THR A 377 13.44 62.34 27.63
N GLY A 378 13.25 63.38 28.42
CA GLY A 378 14.24 64.41 28.68
C GLY A 378 14.41 65.35 27.47
N TRP A 379 15.56 66.05 27.40
CA TRP A 379 15.91 66.98 26.32
C TRP A 379 16.37 66.17 25.05
N PHE A 380 15.84 66.53 23.90
CA PHE A 380 16.27 65.98 22.61
C PHE A 380 16.12 66.98 21.47
N GLN A 381 16.85 66.74 20.36
CA GLN A 381 16.85 67.62 19.21
C GLN A 381 16.22 66.95 17.99
N VAL A 382 15.37 67.70 17.27
CA VAL A 382 14.77 67.27 15.99
C VAL A 382 14.90 68.43 15.01
N ASN A 383 15.52 68.18 13.84
CA ASN A 383 15.71 69.14 12.75
C ASN A 383 16.31 70.52 13.27
N GLY A 384 17.21 70.45 14.22
CA GLY A 384 17.87 71.64 14.77
C GLY A 384 17.13 72.32 15.95
N ASN A 385 15.87 72.00 16.22
CA ASN A 385 15.09 72.50 17.33
C ASN A 385 15.20 71.60 18.56
N TRP A 386 15.30 72.17 19.76
CA TRP A 386 15.30 71.45 21.03
C TRP A 386 13.88 71.30 21.60
N TYR A 387 13.58 70.11 22.10
CA TYR A 387 12.31 69.70 22.71
C TYR A 387 12.57 69.01 24.04
N TYR A 388 11.57 69.03 24.92
CA TYR A 388 11.60 68.25 26.14
C TYR A 388 10.37 67.37 26.27
N ALA A 389 10.60 66.11 26.58
CA ALA A 389 9.53 65.18 26.92
C ALA A 389 9.67 64.73 28.40
N TYR A 390 8.56 64.75 29.12
CA TYR A 390 8.50 64.24 30.48
C TYR A 390 8.86 62.75 30.58
N SER A 391 9.03 62.24 31.80
CA SER A 391 9.27 60.79 32.02
C SER A 391 8.15 59.92 31.49
N SER A 392 6.93 60.44 31.32
CA SER A 392 5.79 59.84 30.65
C SER A 392 5.93 59.81 29.12
N GLY A 393 6.91 60.49 28.55
CA GLY A 393 7.06 60.71 27.10
C GLY A 393 6.27 61.89 26.55
N ALA A 394 5.35 62.47 27.32
CA ALA A 394 4.53 63.61 26.91
C ALA A 394 5.37 64.80 26.60
N LEU A 395 5.19 65.44 25.43
CA LEU A 395 5.90 66.70 25.06
C LEU A 395 5.51 67.81 25.98
N ALA A 396 6.50 68.49 26.52
CA ALA A 396 6.31 69.75 27.24
C ALA A 396 5.98 70.88 26.27
N VAL A 397 4.86 71.56 26.49
CA VAL A 397 4.40 72.69 25.69
C VAL A 397 3.98 73.87 26.57
N ASN A 398 4.21 75.11 26.13
CA ASN A 398 3.87 76.34 26.86
C ASN A 398 4.31 76.34 28.35
N THR A 399 5.51 75.90 28.62
CA THR A 399 5.99 75.71 30.00
C THR A 399 7.51 76.00 30.11
N THR A 400 8.03 76.02 31.30
CA THR A 400 9.46 76.13 31.58
C THR A 400 9.95 74.84 32.24
N VAL A 401 11.02 74.23 31.69
CA VAL A 401 11.64 73.00 32.19
C VAL A 401 13.14 73.30 32.41
N ASP A 402 13.67 73.06 33.60
CA ASP A 402 15.07 73.22 33.95
C ASP A 402 15.57 74.66 33.67
N GLY A 403 14.66 75.69 33.74
CA GLY A 403 14.98 77.11 33.47
C GLY A 403 14.87 77.47 31.97
N TYR A 404 14.52 76.55 31.09
CA TYR A 404 14.36 76.79 29.66
C TYR A 404 12.87 76.78 29.27
N SER A 405 12.45 77.84 28.56
CA SER A 405 11.05 77.97 28.12
C SER A 405 10.82 77.23 26.79
N VAL A 406 9.67 76.48 26.68
CA VAL A 406 9.21 75.84 25.45
C VAL A 406 7.89 76.49 25.03
N ASN A 407 7.72 76.69 23.69
CA ASN A 407 6.56 77.32 23.10
C ASN A 407 5.39 76.36 22.96
N TYR A 408 4.32 76.77 22.28
CA TYR A 408 3.12 75.97 22.04
C TYR A 408 3.38 74.75 21.12
N ASN A 409 4.47 74.78 20.34
CA ASN A 409 4.92 73.65 19.52
C ASN A 409 5.88 72.73 20.31
N GLY A 410 6.21 73.08 21.57
CA GLY A 410 7.17 72.38 22.37
C GLY A 410 8.63 72.67 22.04
N GLU A 411 8.89 73.66 21.16
CA GLU A 411 10.25 74.09 20.80
C GLU A 411 10.86 75.01 21.90
N TRP A 412 12.12 74.74 22.25
CA TRP A 412 12.85 75.62 23.10
C TRP A 412 12.96 76.99 22.45
N VAL A 413 12.61 78.03 23.22
CA VAL A 413 12.74 79.44 22.85
C VAL A 413 13.70 80.15 23.80
N ARG A 414 14.50 81.03 23.25
CA ARG A 414 15.43 81.85 24.06
C ARG A 414 14.71 83.01 24.77
#